data_ea1e9c672d3def53568791da2e8e4f16
#
_entry.id   ea1e9c672d3def53568791da2e8e4f16
#
_cell.length_a   1.000
_cell.length_b   1.000
_cell.length_c   1.000
_cell.angle_alpha   90.00
_cell.angle_beta   90.00
_cell.angle_gamma   90.00
#
_symmetry.space_group_name_H-M   'P 1'
#
loop_
_entity.id
_entity.type
_entity.pdbx_description
1 polymer ?
#
loop_
_entity_poly.entity_id
_entity_poly.type
_entity_poly.pdbx_seq_one_letter_code
_entity_poly.pdbx_strand_id
1 'polypeptide(L)'
;MNDVDIPTYRDLMYPTLVAVRDLGGSAANAELEEAVPEVANISDEQLAVEYPEGSAQHGESKVVNRLHWARSYLKKIGALENSVRGVWSITPKGLEYLAMAPSDADRSLKQADNAVRTEMRKAKAQKATEDGDDDITSGNEDWKDTLLAAMKAMDPYAFERLSMRLLREAGFRNVEVLGKSGDGGIDGVGVYKLSLVSFPTYFQCKRYAGSVSANVVRDFRGAMTGRGEKGLVITTGKFTPAAKAEATRDGAPPVDLVGGDELCDLLKEFGLGVEVEQRIVEDVTVNTAFFETI
;
A
#
# COMPACT_ATOMS: atom_id res chain seq x y z
N MET A 1 -26.65 12.27 30.99
CA MET A 1 -26.06 11.75 29.74
C MET A 1 -24.86 10.93 30.15
N ASN A 2 -24.88 9.61 29.93
CA ASN A 2 -23.68 8.81 30.16
C ASN A 2 -22.62 9.30 29.19
N ASP A 3 -21.48 9.72 29.73
CA ASP A 3 -20.32 10.10 28.93
C ASP A 3 -19.80 8.81 28.26
N VAL A 4 -19.97 8.67 26.95
CA VAL A 4 -19.51 7.50 26.22
C VAL A 4 -17.99 7.54 26.21
N ASP A 5 -17.36 6.57 26.87
CA ASP A 5 -15.90 6.48 26.93
C ASP A 5 -15.36 6.14 25.55
N ILE A 6 -14.53 7.02 24.99
CA ILE A 6 -13.97 6.89 23.66
C ILE A 6 -12.49 6.57 23.79
N PRO A 7 -11.98 5.51 23.13
CA PRO A 7 -10.56 5.14 23.18
C PRO A 7 -9.68 6.29 22.75
N THR A 8 -8.54 6.46 23.41
CA THR A 8 -7.53 7.44 22.99
C THR A 8 -6.82 6.95 21.73
N TYR A 9 -6.11 7.84 21.00
CA TYR A 9 -5.30 7.42 19.86
C TYR A 9 -4.25 6.35 20.24
N ARG A 10 -3.77 6.36 21.49
CA ARG A 10 -2.81 5.38 22.01
C ARG A 10 -3.43 3.99 22.13
N ASP A 11 -4.68 3.93 22.53
CA ASP A 11 -5.40 2.66 22.64
C ASP A 11 -5.71 2.07 21.27
N LEU A 12 -5.73 2.92 20.21
CA LEU A 12 -5.91 2.50 18.82
C LEU A 12 -4.60 2.09 18.12
N MET A 13 -3.42 2.35 18.69
CA MET A 13 -2.15 2.06 18.01
C MET A 13 -1.95 0.56 17.77
N TYR A 14 -2.09 -0.27 18.78
CA TYR A 14 -1.94 -1.72 18.65
C TYR A 14 -3.04 -2.34 17.75
N PRO A 15 -4.34 -2.03 17.94
CA PRO A 15 -5.39 -2.46 17.01
C PRO A 15 -5.13 -2.06 15.55
N THR A 16 -4.55 -0.87 15.31
CA THR A 16 -4.20 -0.45 13.95
C THR A 16 -3.12 -1.35 13.33
N LEU A 17 -2.09 -1.73 14.08
CA LEU A 17 -1.07 -2.67 13.59
C LEU A 17 -1.67 -4.04 13.28
N VAL A 18 -2.58 -4.53 14.14
CA VAL A 18 -3.29 -5.79 13.94
C VAL A 18 -4.14 -5.73 12.65
N ALA A 19 -4.93 -4.68 12.47
CA ALA A 19 -5.75 -4.47 11.28
C ALA A 19 -4.90 -4.43 10.00
N VAL A 20 -3.78 -3.69 10.00
CA VAL A 20 -2.87 -3.66 8.83
C VAL A 20 -2.30 -5.03 8.52
N ARG A 21 -1.91 -5.81 9.55
CA ARG A 21 -1.44 -7.19 9.37
C ARG A 21 -2.52 -8.06 8.73
N ASP A 22 -3.73 -8.03 9.27
CA ASP A 22 -4.84 -8.90 8.87
C ASP A 22 -5.34 -8.56 7.46
N LEU A 23 -5.18 -7.29 7.04
CA LEU A 23 -5.40 -6.82 5.68
C LEU A 23 -4.21 -7.12 4.73
N GLY A 24 -3.28 -7.98 5.12
CA GLY A 24 -2.17 -8.42 4.28
C GLY A 24 -0.93 -7.51 4.34
N GLY A 25 -0.72 -6.78 5.41
CA GLY A 25 0.47 -5.97 5.68
C GLY A 25 0.43 -4.56 5.10
N SER A 26 -0.65 -4.19 4.39
CA SER A 26 -0.93 -2.81 3.97
C SER A 26 -2.43 -2.55 3.98
N ALA A 27 -2.83 -1.27 4.07
CA ALA A 27 -4.23 -0.88 4.07
C ALA A 27 -4.41 0.59 3.64
N ALA A 28 -5.47 0.89 2.90
CA ALA A 28 -5.90 2.25 2.63
C ALA A 28 -6.61 2.86 3.85
N ASN A 29 -6.75 4.19 3.89
CA ASN A 29 -7.44 4.88 4.99
C ASN A 29 -8.83 4.31 5.26
N ALA A 30 -9.63 4.11 4.20
CA ALA A 30 -11.01 3.63 4.34
C ALA A 30 -11.07 2.20 4.89
N GLU A 31 -10.15 1.31 4.48
CA GLU A 31 -10.07 -0.06 5.00
C GLU A 31 -9.74 -0.07 6.50
N LEU A 32 -8.89 0.85 6.97
CA LEU A 32 -8.56 0.97 8.39
C LEU A 32 -9.71 1.57 9.21
N GLU A 33 -10.50 2.46 8.62
CA GLU A 33 -11.68 3.04 9.26
C GLU A 33 -12.78 2.00 9.50
N GLU A 34 -12.85 0.95 8.66
CA GLU A 34 -13.72 -0.21 8.87
C GLU A 34 -13.10 -1.25 9.82
N ALA A 35 -11.85 -1.65 9.58
CA ALA A 35 -11.26 -2.79 10.28
C ALA A 35 -10.83 -2.48 11.72
N VAL A 36 -10.31 -1.29 12.02
CA VAL A 36 -9.80 -0.96 13.36
C VAL A 36 -10.90 -0.94 14.42
N PRO A 37 -12.11 -0.40 14.17
CA PRO A 37 -13.21 -0.49 15.12
C PRO A 37 -13.56 -1.93 15.52
N GLU A 38 -13.57 -2.86 14.57
CA GLU A 38 -13.84 -4.27 14.85
C GLU A 38 -12.73 -4.88 15.73
N VAL A 39 -11.47 -4.69 15.36
CA VAL A 39 -10.30 -5.19 16.12
C VAL A 39 -10.27 -4.61 17.53
N ALA A 40 -10.63 -3.35 17.70
CA ALA A 40 -10.63 -2.65 18.99
C ALA A 40 -11.94 -2.84 19.79
N ASN A 41 -12.91 -3.60 19.28
CA ASN A 41 -14.24 -3.78 19.86
C ASN A 41 -14.96 -2.46 20.17
N ILE A 42 -14.91 -1.51 19.24
CA ILE A 42 -15.55 -0.20 19.36
C ILE A 42 -17.00 -0.33 18.95
N SER A 43 -17.92 0.13 19.79
CA SER A 43 -19.36 0.06 19.51
C SER A 43 -19.80 1.16 18.54
N ASP A 44 -20.94 0.93 17.88
CA ASP A 44 -21.59 1.93 17.02
C ASP A 44 -21.89 3.24 17.77
N GLU A 45 -22.22 3.14 19.08
CA GLU A 45 -22.43 4.32 19.93
C GLU A 45 -21.17 5.15 20.09
N GLN A 46 -19.99 4.50 20.21
CA GLN A 46 -18.70 5.19 20.29
C GLN A 46 -18.30 5.80 18.95
N LEU A 47 -18.57 5.10 17.83
CA LEU A 47 -18.31 5.60 16.47
C LEU A 47 -19.18 6.80 16.13
N ALA A 48 -20.41 6.85 16.63
CA ALA A 48 -21.35 7.95 16.39
C ALA A 48 -21.04 9.23 17.20
N VAL A 49 -20.05 9.21 18.09
CA VAL A 49 -19.70 10.42 18.84
C VAL A 49 -18.88 11.36 17.98
N GLU A 50 -19.47 12.47 17.59
CA GLU A 50 -18.87 13.50 16.77
C GLU A 50 -18.26 14.64 17.60
N TYR A 51 -17.42 15.43 16.94
CA TYR A 51 -16.96 16.70 17.51
C TYR A 51 -18.10 17.73 17.52
N PRO A 52 -18.23 18.52 18.63
CA PRO A 52 -19.33 19.46 18.77
C PRO A 52 -19.24 20.63 17.78
N GLU A 53 -20.37 21.28 17.59
CA GLU A 53 -20.49 22.51 16.82
C GLU A 53 -19.52 23.57 17.35
N GLY A 54 -18.79 24.24 16.42
CA GLY A 54 -17.75 25.22 16.76
C GLY A 54 -16.34 24.65 16.89
N SER A 55 -16.15 23.32 16.83
CA SER A 55 -14.81 22.72 16.68
C SER A 55 -14.36 22.72 15.21
N ALA A 56 -13.04 22.78 14.96
CA ALA A 56 -12.47 22.65 13.61
C ALA A 56 -12.79 21.32 12.94
N GLN A 57 -13.19 20.31 13.72
CA GLN A 57 -13.53 18.95 13.27
C GLN A 57 -15.03 18.67 13.35
N HIS A 58 -15.88 19.70 13.40
CA HIS A 58 -17.33 19.55 13.49
C HIS A 58 -17.89 18.53 12.49
N GLY A 59 -18.69 17.58 12.99
CA GLY A 59 -19.29 16.50 12.18
C GLY A 59 -18.34 15.30 11.92
N GLU A 60 -17.09 15.34 12.39
CA GLU A 60 -16.15 14.21 12.30
C GLU A 60 -16.30 13.29 13.51
N SER A 61 -16.31 11.97 13.27
CA SER A 61 -16.26 10.99 14.38
C SER A 61 -14.98 11.17 15.18
N LYS A 62 -15.12 11.25 16.52
CA LYS A 62 -13.95 11.34 17.40
C LYS A 62 -13.06 10.10 17.32
N VAL A 63 -13.63 8.93 17.09
CA VAL A 63 -12.88 7.68 16.91
C VAL A 63 -12.06 7.74 15.63
N VAL A 64 -12.66 8.12 14.51
CA VAL A 64 -11.96 8.23 13.20
C VAL A 64 -10.83 9.25 13.29
N ASN A 65 -11.06 10.40 13.90
CA ASN A 65 -10.00 11.39 14.10
C ASN A 65 -8.85 10.86 14.97
N ARG A 66 -9.16 10.14 16.06
CA ARG A 66 -8.13 9.50 16.90
C ARG A 66 -7.37 8.40 16.18
N LEU A 67 -8.02 7.68 15.24
CA LEU A 67 -7.37 6.72 14.36
C LEU A 67 -6.38 7.40 13.41
N HIS A 68 -6.71 8.59 12.89
CA HIS A 68 -5.75 9.39 12.11
C HIS A 68 -4.50 9.73 12.92
N TRP A 69 -4.67 10.10 14.20
CA TRP A 69 -3.54 10.34 15.09
C TRP A 69 -2.75 9.06 15.39
N ALA A 70 -3.42 7.93 15.63
CA ALA A 70 -2.76 6.64 15.88
C ALA A 70 -1.83 6.27 14.72
N ARG A 71 -2.31 6.34 13.48
CA ARG A 71 -1.50 6.08 12.26
C ARG A 71 -0.30 7.03 12.18
N SER A 72 -0.53 8.32 12.39
CA SER A 72 0.51 9.34 12.33
C SER A 72 1.62 9.12 13.36
N TYR A 73 1.26 8.70 14.58
CA TYR A 73 2.26 8.39 15.61
C TYR A 73 2.95 7.04 15.36
N LEU A 74 2.24 6.03 14.85
CA LEU A 74 2.86 4.77 14.43
C LEU A 74 3.91 4.99 13.33
N LYS A 75 3.65 5.91 12.39
CA LYS A 75 4.66 6.33 11.40
C LYS A 75 5.86 6.98 12.06
N LYS A 76 5.66 7.90 13.01
CA LYS A 76 6.76 8.58 13.73
C LYS A 76 7.58 7.61 14.57
N ILE A 77 6.97 6.58 15.12
CA ILE A 77 7.64 5.49 15.84
C ILE A 77 8.41 4.59 14.86
N GLY A 78 8.07 4.62 13.58
CA GLY A 78 8.62 3.76 12.53
C GLY A 78 7.97 2.37 12.47
N ALA A 79 6.79 2.18 13.08
CA ALA A 79 6.02 0.94 13.04
C ALA A 79 5.13 0.82 11.78
N LEU A 80 4.73 1.95 11.22
CA LEU A 80 4.06 2.06 9.92
C LEU A 80 4.82 3.04 9.01
N GLU A 81 4.69 2.83 7.73
CA GLU A 81 5.01 3.80 6.70
C GLU A 81 3.75 4.18 5.92
N ASN A 82 3.78 5.33 5.24
CA ASN A 82 2.65 5.83 4.48
C ASN A 82 3.15 6.33 3.13
N SER A 83 2.55 5.84 2.05
CA SER A 83 2.79 6.35 0.70
C SER A 83 2.16 7.73 0.48
N VAL A 84 2.57 8.40 -0.60
CA VAL A 84 1.99 9.69 -1.04
C VAL A 84 0.48 9.55 -1.33
N ARG A 85 0.02 8.35 -1.65
CA ARG A 85 -1.39 8.04 -1.98
C ARG A 85 -2.24 7.58 -0.79
N GLY A 86 -1.66 7.61 0.43
CA GLY A 86 -2.39 7.31 1.66
C GLY A 86 -2.52 5.83 1.99
N VAL A 87 -1.71 4.97 1.37
CA VAL A 87 -1.63 3.54 1.73
C VAL A 87 -0.63 3.36 2.87
N TRP A 88 -1.08 2.80 3.96
CA TRP A 88 -0.30 2.48 5.14
C TRP A 88 0.24 1.06 5.06
N SER A 89 1.50 0.87 5.38
CA SER A 89 2.14 -0.44 5.35
C SER A 89 2.91 -0.70 6.63
N ILE A 90 2.89 -1.95 7.07
CA ILE A 90 3.61 -2.36 8.26
C ILE A 90 5.10 -2.48 7.95
N THR A 91 5.93 -1.98 8.86
CA THR A 91 7.38 -2.07 8.77
C THR A 91 7.91 -3.31 9.53
N PRO A 92 9.19 -3.69 9.36
CA PRO A 92 9.81 -4.70 10.22
C PRO A 92 9.66 -4.39 11.71
N LYS A 93 9.78 -3.13 12.12
CA LYS A 93 9.57 -2.69 13.50
C LYS A 93 8.11 -2.85 13.95
N GLY A 94 7.16 -2.62 13.05
CA GLY A 94 5.74 -2.90 13.31
C GLY A 94 5.48 -4.38 13.56
N LEU A 95 6.15 -5.26 12.81
CA LEU A 95 6.07 -6.71 13.02
C LEU A 95 6.68 -7.15 14.36
N GLU A 96 7.74 -6.49 14.82
CA GLU A 96 8.33 -6.75 16.16
C GLU A 96 7.30 -6.50 17.27
N TYR A 97 6.53 -5.40 17.19
CA TYR A 97 5.45 -5.14 18.17
C TYR A 97 4.36 -6.22 18.12
N LEU A 98 4.00 -6.70 16.94
CA LEU A 98 2.99 -7.77 16.79
C LEU A 98 3.47 -9.14 17.23
N ALA A 99 4.77 -9.36 17.35
CA ALA A 99 5.36 -10.58 17.90
C ALA A 99 5.32 -10.62 19.43
N MET A 100 5.07 -9.50 20.09
CA MET A 100 4.93 -9.41 21.55
C MET A 100 3.54 -9.85 22.00
N ALA A 101 3.40 -10.19 23.30
CA ALA A 101 2.07 -10.32 23.88
C ALA A 101 1.33 -8.95 23.79
N PRO A 102 0.01 -8.95 23.53
CA PRO A 102 -0.76 -7.72 23.27
C PRO A 102 -0.56 -6.62 24.33
N SER A 103 -0.55 -6.99 25.62
CA SER A 103 -0.34 -6.05 26.73
C SER A 103 1.08 -5.45 26.75
N ASP A 104 2.08 -6.23 26.33
CA ASP A 104 3.47 -5.76 26.30
C ASP A 104 3.72 -4.90 25.07
N ALA A 105 3.12 -5.25 23.93
CA ALA A 105 3.12 -4.43 22.72
C ALA A 105 2.49 -3.05 22.98
N ASP A 106 1.31 -3.00 23.60
CA ASP A 106 0.63 -1.76 23.94
C ASP A 106 1.48 -0.88 24.85
N ARG A 107 2.08 -1.48 25.90
CA ARG A 107 2.99 -0.77 26.80
C ARG A 107 4.21 -0.20 26.07
N SER A 108 4.83 -1.03 25.20
CA SER A 108 6.01 -0.65 24.42
C SER A 108 5.71 0.46 23.41
N LEU A 109 4.55 0.41 22.75
CA LEU A 109 4.07 1.46 21.85
C LEU A 109 3.85 2.78 22.59
N LYS A 110 3.22 2.75 23.77
CA LYS A 110 3.02 3.94 24.63
C LYS A 110 4.35 4.54 25.11
N GLN A 111 5.35 3.71 25.41
CA GLN A 111 6.71 4.18 25.74
C GLN A 111 7.40 4.81 24.52
N ALA A 112 7.33 4.18 23.34
CA ALA A 112 7.89 4.72 22.12
C ALA A 112 7.24 6.05 21.71
N ASP A 113 5.92 6.18 21.87
CA ASP A 113 5.20 7.45 21.65
C ASP A 113 5.70 8.56 22.58
N ASN A 114 5.89 8.26 23.86
CA ASN A 114 6.44 9.24 24.82
C ASN A 114 7.85 9.69 24.42
N ALA A 115 8.71 8.78 23.97
CA ALA A 115 10.06 9.10 23.50
C ALA A 115 10.02 10.03 22.28
N VAL A 116 9.22 9.68 21.26
CA VAL A 116 9.05 10.52 20.05
C VAL A 116 8.54 11.91 20.39
N ARG A 117 7.54 12.03 21.28
CA ARG A 117 7.01 13.33 21.71
C ARG A 117 8.04 14.16 22.46
N THR A 118 8.88 13.52 23.24
CA THR A 118 9.98 14.21 23.97
C THR A 118 11.01 14.74 22.98
N GLU A 119 11.42 13.92 21.99
CA GLU A 119 12.36 14.35 20.95
C GLU A 119 11.77 15.46 20.06
N MET A 120 10.50 15.37 19.70
CA MET A 120 9.82 16.44 18.95
C MET A 120 9.77 17.76 19.72
N ARG A 121 9.59 17.73 21.04
CA ARG A 121 9.65 18.94 21.88
C ARG A 121 11.05 19.53 21.90
N LYS A 122 12.09 18.70 22.02
CA LYS A 122 13.49 19.14 21.95
C LYS A 122 13.83 19.70 20.57
N ALA A 123 13.46 19.00 19.49
CA ALA A 123 13.73 19.43 18.12
C ALA A 123 13.02 20.75 17.78
N LYS A 124 11.79 20.97 18.28
CA LYS A 124 11.08 22.25 18.12
C LYS A 124 11.79 23.40 18.82
N ALA A 125 12.51 23.10 19.92
CA ALA A 125 13.35 24.09 20.62
C ALA A 125 14.70 24.34 19.92
N GLN A 126 15.17 23.41 19.07
CA GLN A 126 16.47 23.48 18.40
C GLN A 126 16.39 23.87 16.91
N LYS A 127 15.20 23.86 16.27
CA LYS A 127 15.05 24.21 14.85
C LYS A 127 15.16 25.72 14.59
N ALA A 128 16.36 26.25 14.82
CA ALA A 128 16.81 27.56 14.39
C ALA A 128 18.12 27.48 13.55
N THR A 129 18.63 26.29 13.17
CA THR A 129 19.84 26.20 12.35
C THR A 129 19.93 24.87 11.60
N GLU A 130 20.22 24.98 10.30
CA GLU A 130 21.01 24.11 9.41
C GLU A 130 20.32 23.10 8.49
N ASP A 131 20.57 23.39 7.18
CA ASP A 131 20.50 22.55 5.98
C ASP A 131 21.78 21.67 5.83
N GLY A 132 21.68 20.54 5.14
CA GLY A 132 22.83 19.74 4.71
C GLY A 132 22.45 18.65 3.71
N ASP A 133 23.03 18.77 2.54
CA ASP A 133 22.93 18.00 1.29
C ASP A 133 23.90 16.79 1.30
N ASP A 134 23.54 15.67 0.67
CA ASP A 134 24.52 14.66 0.25
C ASP A 134 24.08 13.85 -0.98
N ASP A 135 25.02 13.69 -1.91
CA ASP A 135 25.00 13.25 -3.29
C ASP A 135 25.40 11.77 -3.44
N ILE A 136 24.69 10.96 -4.27
CA ILE A 136 25.22 9.69 -4.81
C ILE A 136 24.64 9.39 -6.21
N THR A 137 25.52 8.90 -7.08
CA THR A 137 25.38 8.73 -8.53
C THR A 137 25.06 7.31 -9.01
N SER A 138 24.29 7.23 -10.11
CA SER A 138 24.50 6.43 -11.34
C SER A 138 23.95 5.01 -11.46
N GLY A 139 23.27 4.73 -12.62
CA GLY A 139 23.09 3.42 -13.21
C GLY A 139 21.69 3.14 -13.76
N ASN A 140 21.42 3.45 -15.06
CA ASN A 140 20.05 3.54 -15.57
C ASN A 140 19.55 2.33 -16.43
N GLU A 141 20.27 1.20 -16.53
CA GLU A 141 19.86 0.06 -17.37
C GLU A 141 19.62 -1.27 -16.64
N ASP A 142 20.03 -1.40 -15.38
CA ASP A 142 20.01 -2.67 -14.64
C ASP A 142 18.96 -2.74 -13.50
N TRP A 143 18.19 -1.66 -13.29
CA TRP A 143 17.28 -1.60 -12.15
C TRP A 143 16.08 -2.55 -12.28
N LYS A 144 15.53 -2.75 -13.50
CA LYS A 144 14.42 -3.69 -13.73
C LYS A 144 14.85 -5.14 -13.48
N ASP A 145 16.02 -5.52 -13.95
CA ASP A 145 16.55 -6.86 -13.74
C ASP A 145 16.85 -7.11 -12.26
N THR A 146 17.43 -6.13 -11.57
CA THR A 146 17.65 -6.16 -10.12
C THR A 146 16.32 -6.28 -9.36
N LEU A 147 15.32 -5.47 -9.72
CA LEU A 147 14.00 -5.51 -9.09
C LEU A 147 13.28 -6.84 -9.34
N LEU A 148 13.32 -7.35 -10.57
CA LEU A 148 12.77 -8.65 -10.92
C LEU A 148 13.46 -9.80 -10.17
N ALA A 149 14.77 -9.74 -10.02
CA ALA A 149 15.53 -10.73 -9.25
C ALA A 149 15.12 -10.69 -7.77
N ALA A 150 14.99 -9.51 -7.18
CA ALA A 150 14.50 -9.34 -5.81
C ALA A 150 13.10 -9.91 -5.63
N MET A 151 12.16 -9.58 -6.52
CA MET A 151 10.80 -10.13 -6.46
C MET A 151 10.75 -11.66 -6.63
N LYS A 152 11.58 -12.21 -7.51
CA LYS A 152 11.69 -13.67 -7.69
C LYS A 152 12.29 -14.39 -6.47
N ALA A 153 13.09 -13.69 -5.68
CA ALA A 153 13.66 -14.23 -4.45
C ALA A 153 12.71 -14.14 -3.24
N MET A 154 11.63 -13.35 -3.32
CA MET A 154 10.66 -13.21 -2.24
C MET A 154 9.95 -14.54 -1.95
N ASP A 155 9.44 -14.68 -0.72
CA ASP A 155 8.45 -15.70 -0.39
C ASP A 155 7.16 -15.51 -1.22
N PRO A 156 6.46 -16.58 -1.67
CA PRO A 156 5.24 -16.45 -2.48
C PRO A 156 4.17 -15.55 -1.82
N TYR A 157 3.91 -15.71 -0.53
CA TYR A 157 2.95 -14.88 0.20
C TYR A 157 3.42 -13.43 0.33
N ALA A 158 4.75 -13.19 0.37
CA ALA A 158 5.28 -11.83 0.34
C ALA A 158 5.04 -11.16 -1.03
N PHE A 159 5.11 -11.91 -2.12
CA PHE A 159 4.77 -11.41 -3.45
C PHE A 159 3.28 -11.11 -3.61
N GLU A 160 2.40 -11.93 -3.03
CA GLU A 160 0.96 -11.65 -2.96
C GLU A 160 0.69 -10.35 -2.19
N ARG A 161 1.32 -10.16 -1.01
CA ARG A 161 1.19 -8.91 -0.23
C ARG A 161 1.70 -7.69 -0.99
N LEU A 162 2.82 -7.81 -1.72
CA LEU A 162 3.31 -6.74 -2.59
C LEU A 162 2.28 -6.40 -3.68
N SER A 163 1.69 -7.40 -4.30
CA SER A 163 0.65 -7.21 -5.32
C SER A 163 -0.60 -6.54 -4.76
N MET A 164 -1.04 -6.92 -3.56
CA MET A 164 -2.15 -6.24 -2.88
C MET A 164 -1.84 -4.77 -2.57
N ARG A 165 -0.61 -4.50 -2.10
CA ARG A 165 -0.16 -3.12 -1.87
C ARG A 165 -0.17 -2.33 -3.18
N LEU A 166 0.34 -2.92 -4.27
CA LEU A 166 0.33 -2.31 -5.60
C LEU A 166 -1.11 -1.98 -6.05
N LEU A 167 -2.06 -2.90 -5.87
CA LEU A 167 -3.46 -2.66 -6.20
C LEU A 167 -4.05 -1.48 -5.40
N ARG A 168 -3.74 -1.37 -4.10
CA ARG A 168 -4.17 -0.23 -3.27
C ARG A 168 -3.57 1.08 -3.76
N GLU A 169 -2.29 1.10 -4.09
CA GLU A 169 -1.62 2.29 -4.67
C GLU A 169 -2.23 2.66 -6.03
N ALA A 170 -2.67 1.67 -6.81
CA ALA A 170 -3.40 1.88 -8.07
C ALA A 170 -4.86 2.32 -7.86
N GLY A 171 -5.33 2.49 -6.61
CA GLY A 171 -6.66 3.01 -6.30
C GLY A 171 -7.75 1.96 -6.10
N PHE A 172 -7.39 0.69 -6.06
CA PHE A 172 -8.33 -0.36 -5.63
C PHE A 172 -8.66 -0.22 -4.15
N ARG A 173 -9.90 -0.54 -3.79
CA ARG A 173 -10.42 -0.56 -2.42
C ARG A 173 -10.86 -1.96 -2.06
N ASN A 174 -10.97 -2.23 -0.75
CA ASN A 174 -11.44 -3.51 -0.23
C ASN A 174 -10.67 -4.68 -0.88
N VAL A 175 -9.32 -4.57 -0.85
CA VAL A 175 -8.45 -5.60 -1.40
C VAL A 175 -8.32 -6.71 -0.38
N GLU A 176 -8.92 -7.86 -0.68
CA GLU A 176 -9.02 -9.01 0.20
C GLU A 176 -8.32 -10.23 -0.39
N VAL A 177 -7.74 -11.05 0.47
CA VAL A 177 -7.23 -12.39 0.11
C VAL A 177 -8.38 -13.38 0.17
N LEU A 178 -8.61 -14.10 -0.91
CA LEU A 178 -9.64 -15.16 -0.98
C LEU A 178 -9.04 -16.57 -0.85
N GLY A 179 -7.71 -16.67 -0.75
CA GLY A 179 -6.95 -17.92 -0.84
C GLY A 179 -7.38 -19.00 0.13
N LYS A 180 -8.28 -19.89 -0.34
CA LYS A 180 -8.45 -21.24 0.21
C LYS A 180 -7.89 -22.21 -0.81
N SER A 181 -7.10 -23.18 -0.36
CA SER A 181 -6.62 -24.29 -1.19
C SER A 181 -7.82 -24.91 -1.94
N GLY A 182 -7.82 -24.79 -3.28
CA GLY A 182 -8.85 -25.40 -4.13
C GLY A 182 -9.80 -24.44 -4.86
N ASP A 183 -9.61 -23.12 -4.81
CA ASP A 183 -10.48 -22.11 -5.46
C ASP A 183 -10.12 -21.76 -6.91
N GLY A 184 -9.32 -22.61 -7.56
CA GLY A 184 -8.96 -22.45 -8.99
C GLY A 184 -7.89 -21.39 -9.24
N GLY A 185 -7.19 -20.94 -8.20
CA GLY A 185 -6.05 -20.03 -8.31
C GLY A 185 -6.42 -18.55 -8.27
N ILE A 186 -7.56 -18.19 -7.71
CA ILE A 186 -7.87 -16.81 -7.34
C ILE A 186 -7.18 -16.50 -6.02
N ASP A 187 -6.28 -15.53 -5.99
CA ASP A 187 -5.58 -15.12 -4.77
C ASP A 187 -6.37 -14.05 -4.00
N GLY A 188 -7.17 -13.24 -4.70
CA GLY A 188 -7.98 -12.24 -4.04
C GLY A 188 -8.93 -11.48 -4.96
N VAL A 189 -9.61 -10.50 -4.36
CA VAL A 189 -10.51 -9.57 -5.03
C VAL A 189 -10.21 -8.15 -4.54
N GLY A 190 -10.37 -7.19 -5.42
CA GLY A 190 -10.34 -5.76 -5.09
C GLY A 190 -11.41 -5.02 -5.88
N VAL A 191 -11.87 -3.89 -5.38
CA VAL A 191 -12.89 -3.08 -6.05
C VAL A 191 -12.23 -1.83 -6.62
N TYR A 192 -12.17 -1.71 -7.93
CA TYR A 192 -11.77 -0.48 -8.60
C TYR A 192 -12.99 0.43 -8.78
N LYS A 193 -12.92 1.65 -8.24
CA LYS A 193 -14.00 2.62 -8.33
C LYS A 193 -13.66 3.71 -9.32
N LEU A 194 -14.42 3.78 -10.41
CA LEU A 194 -14.33 4.86 -11.40
C LEU A 194 -15.55 5.76 -11.26
N SER A 195 -15.40 6.92 -10.64
CA SER A 195 -16.50 7.86 -10.37
C SER A 195 -17.65 7.17 -9.61
N LEU A 196 -18.79 6.96 -10.23
CA LEU A 196 -20.00 6.37 -9.64
C LEU A 196 -20.11 4.86 -9.83
N VAL A 197 -19.20 4.25 -10.61
CA VAL A 197 -19.25 2.82 -10.95
C VAL A 197 -18.12 2.07 -10.28
N SER A 198 -18.44 0.90 -9.72
CA SER A 198 -17.48 0.02 -9.07
C SER A 198 -17.30 -1.26 -9.88
N PHE A 199 -16.05 -1.68 -10.05
CA PHE A 199 -15.67 -2.87 -10.81
C PHE A 199 -14.95 -3.86 -9.87
N PRO A 200 -15.66 -4.89 -9.36
CA PRO A 200 -14.98 -5.99 -8.67
C PRO A 200 -14.04 -6.68 -9.63
N THR A 201 -12.78 -6.79 -9.25
CA THR A 201 -11.71 -7.39 -10.06
C THR A 201 -11.05 -8.50 -9.25
N TYR A 202 -11.12 -9.71 -9.76
CA TYR A 202 -10.41 -10.85 -9.18
C TYR A 202 -8.97 -10.85 -9.66
N PHE A 203 -8.02 -11.23 -8.81
CA PHE A 203 -6.63 -11.25 -9.20
C PHE A 203 -5.93 -12.55 -8.83
N GLN A 204 -4.90 -12.86 -9.61
CA GLN A 204 -3.96 -13.95 -9.38
C GLN A 204 -2.54 -13.42 -9.48
N CYS A 205 -1.70 -13.80 -8.53
CA CYS A 205 -0.29 -13.42 -8.45
C CYS A 205 0.58 -14.63 -8.71
N LYS A 206 1.40 -14.58 -9.76
CA LYS A 206 2.28 -15.70 -10.10
C LYS A 206 3.74 -15.27 -10.12
N ARG A 207 4.48 -15.66 -9.09
CA ARG A 207 5.93 -15.51 -9.04
C ARG A 207 6.59 -16.57 -9.93
N TYR A 208 6.81 -16.22 -11.19
CA TYR A 208 7.35 -17.12 -12.20
C TYR A 208 8.73 -16.66 -12.69
N ALA A 209 9.65 -17.63 -12.89
CA ALA A 209 10.93 -17.35 -13.55
C ALA A 209 10.83 -17.35 -15.08
N GLY A 210 9.82 -17.99 -15.63
CA GLY A 210 9.61 -18.18 -17.07
C GLY A 210 8.37 -17.46 -17.59
N SER A 211 7.70 -18.10 -18.56
CA SER A 211 6.52 -17.55 -19.23
C SER A 211 5.22 -18.19 -18.75
N VAL A 212 4.20 -17.38 -18.52
CA VAL A 212 2.83 -17.80 -18.22
C VAL A 212 2.14 -18.20 -19.50
N SER A 213 1.57 -19.41 -19.54
CA SER A 213 0.90 -19.99 -20.70
C SER A 213 -0.58 -19.64 -20.77
N ALA A 214 -1.21 -19.88 -21.92
CA ALA A 214 -2.65 -19.72 -22.12
C ALA A 214 -3.51 -20.55 -21.16
N ASN A 215 -3.02 -21.72 -20.74
CA ASN A 215 -3.75 -22.56 -19.78
C ASN A 215 -3.97 -21.85 -18.44
N VAL A 216 -2.95 -21.17 -17.93
CA VAL A 216 -3.06 -20.40 -16.66
C VAL A 216 -4.15 -19.33 -16.76
N VAL A 217 -4.21 -18.59 -17.88
CA VAL A 217 -5.24 -17.57 -18.10
C VAL A 217 -6.63 -18.21 -18.23
N ARG A 218 -6.73 -19.35 -18.88
CA ARG A 218 -7.99 -20.09 -19.04
C ARG A 218 -8.50 -20.64 -17.70
N ASP A 219 -7.62 -21.25 -16.94
CA ASP A 219 -7.95 -21.82 -15.61
C ASP A 219 -8.41 -20.72 -14.65
N PHE A 220 -7.68 -19.60 -14.61
CA PHE A 220 -8.06 -18.43 -13.83
C PHE A 220 -9.42 -17.85 -14.23
N ARG A 221 -9.68 -17.71 -15.55
CA ARG A 221 -11.00 -17.28 -16.03
C ARG A 221 -12.09 -18.29 -15.64
N GLY A 222 -11.80 -19.58 -15.71
CA GLY A 222 -12.72 -20.64 -15.27
C GLY A 222 -13.08 -20.47 -13.79
N ALA A 223 -12.12 -20.16 -12.95
CA ALA A 223 -12.31 -19.92 -11.53
C ALA A 223 -13.16 -18.66 -11.23
N MET A 224 -13.10 -17.65 -12.10
CA MET A 224 -13.91 -16.43 -12.01
C MET A 224 -15.37 -16.66 -12.41
N THR A 225 -15.69 -17.72 -13.12
CA THR A 225 -17.05 -17.96 -13.64
C THR A 225 -18.09 -17.98 -12.51
N GLY A 226 -19.11 -17.13 -12.62
CA GLY A 226 -20.15 -16.94 -11.61
C GLY A 226 -19.74 -16.09 -10.41
N ARG A 227 -18.52 -15.58 -10.37
CA ARG A 227 -18.01 -14.71 -9.30
C ARG A 227 -17.83 -13.26 -9.75
N GLY A 228 -17.33 -13.05 -10.98
CA GLY A 228 -17.09 -11.71 -11.50
C GLY A 228 -16.73 -11.69 -12.98
N GLU A 229 -16.72 -10.47 -13.54
CA GLU A 229 -16.52 -10.23 -14.99
C GLU A 229 -15.14 -9.65 -15.31
N LYS A 230 -14.35 -9.27 -14.32
CA LYS A 230 -13.02 -8.68 -14.48
C LYS A 230 -11.96 -9.50 -13.75
N GLY A 231 -10.89 -9.81 -14.47
CA GLY A 231 -9.75 -10.52 -13.91
C GLY A 231 -8.43 -9.82 -14.19
N LEU A 232 -7.47 -10.04 -13.31
CA LEU A 232 -6.11 -9.53 -13.42
C LEU A 232 -5.11 -10.63 -13.05
N VAL A 233 -4.13 -10.89 -13.91
CA VAL A 233 -3.01 -11.78 -13.58
C VAL A 233 -1.72 -10.96 -13.53
N ILE A 234 -1.06 -10.98 -12.37
CA ILE A 234 0.21 -10.30 -12.11
C ILE A 234 1.32 -11.35 -12.05
N THR A 235 2.42 -11.13 -12.77
CA THR A 235 3.54 -12.08 -12.73
C THR A 235 4.91 -11.38 -12.81
N THR A 236 5.92 -11.98 -12.18
CA THR A 236 7.34 -11.62 -12.39
C THR A 236 7.91 -12.17 -13.71
N GLY A 237 7.16 -13.01 -14.40
CA GLY A 237 7.54 -13.61 -15.69
C GLY A 237 7.02 -12.82 -16.88
N LYS A 238 7.01 -13.48 -18.03
CA LYS A 238 6.42 -12.95 -19.28
C LYS A 238 5.17 -13.74 -19.65
N PHE A 239 4.27 -13.15 -20.43
CA PHE A 239 3.15 -13.88 -21.00
C PHE A 239 3.50 -14.35 -22.42
N THR A 240 3.14 -15.60 -22.73
CA THR A 240 3.27 -16.10 -24.10
C THR A 240 2.27 -15.38 -25.03
N PRO A 241 2.53 -15.30 -26.36
CA PRO A 241 1.55 -14.76 -27.32
C PRO A 241 0.18 -15.44 -27.22
N ALA A 242 0.15 -16.75 -26.99
CA ALA A 242 -1.08 -17.51 -26.77
C ALA A 242 -1.82 -17.12 -25.49
N ALA A 243 -1.10 -16.77 -24.41
CA ALA A 243 -1.71 -16.28 -23.17
C ALA A 243 -2.35 -14.90 -23.39
N LYS A 244 -1.69 -14.01 -24.13
CA LYS A 244 -2.23 -12.69 -24.48
C LYS A 244 -3.49 -12.81 -25.35
N ALA A 245 -3.49 -13.70 -26.34
CA ALA A 245 -4.67 -13.98 -27.18
C ALA A 245 -5.82 -14.59 -26.36
N GLU A 246 -5.52 -15.50 -25.43
CA GLU A 246 -6.53 -16.08 -24.54
C GLU A 246 -7.12 -15.01 -23.61
N ALA A 247 -6.33 -14.07 -23.09
CA ALA A 247 -6.78 -13.02 -22.17
C ALA A 247 -7.86 -12.11 -22.79
N THR A 248 -7.77 -11.85 -24.08
CA THR A 248 -8.69 -10.98 -24.84
C THR A 248 -9.64 -11.75 -25.77
N ARG A 249 -9.83 -13.06 -25.52
CA ARG A 249 -10.67 -13.91 -26.36
C ARG A 249 -12.12 -13.41 -26.41
N ASP A 250 -12.65 -13.28 -27.61
CA ASP A 250 -14.03 -12.86 -27.86
C ASP A 250 -15.06 -13.77 -27.14
N GLY A 251 -16.11 -13.14 -26.61
CA GLY A 251 -17.21 -13.83 -25.93
C GLY A 251 -16.86 -14.39 -24.54
N ALA A 252 -15.70 -14.05 -24.00
CA ALA A 252 -15.28 -14.44 -22.66
C ALA A 252 -14.95 -13.19 -21.79
N PRO A 253 -15.12 -13.26 -20.46
CA PRO A 253 -14.71 -12.17 -19.57
C PRO A 253 -13.22 -11.83 -19.79
N PRO A 254 -12.88 -10.54 -20.00
CA PRO A 254 -11.50 -10.14 -20.24
C PRO A 254 -10.64 -10.32 -18.98
N VAL A 255 -9.38 -10.68 -19.19
CA VAL A 255 -8.38 -10.80 -18.16
C VAL A 255 -7.23 -9.85 -18.50
N ASP A 256 -6.97 -8.88 -17.62
CA ASP A 256 -5.83 -8.00 -17.75
C ASP A 256 -4.54 -8.73 -17.33
N LEU A 257 -3.43 -8.45 -17.99
CA LEU A 257 -2.17 -9.15 -17.79
C LEU A 257 -1.06 -8.15 -17.47
N VAL A 258 -0.50 -8.22 -16.28
CA VAL A 258 0.66 -7.42 -15.86
C VAL A 258 1.89 -8.34 -15.79
N GLY A 259 2.77 -8.23 -16.79
CA GLY A 259 4.03 -8.97 -16.86
C GLY A 259 5.16 -8.28 -16.09
N GLY A 260 6.29 -9.00 -15.91
CA GLY A 260 7.38 -8.52 -15.07
C GLY A 260 7.95 -7.15 -15.46
N ASP A 261 8.04 -6.83 -16.74
CA ASP A 261 8.53 -5.52 -17.20
C ASP A 261 7.57 -4.38 -16.82
N GLU A 262 6.28 -4.56 -17.10
CA GLU A 262 5.22 -3.63 -16.73
C GLU A 262 5.06 -3.52 -15.22
N LEU A 263 5.20 -4.64 -14.50
CA LEU A 263 5.20 -4.66 -13.04
C LEU A 263 6.32 -3.77 -12.48
N CYS A 264 7.52 -3.81 -13.05
CA CYS A 264 8.62 -2.93 -12.64
C CYS A 264 8.26 -1.45 -12.87
N ASP A 265 7.66 -1.11 -14.01
CA ASP A 265 7.25 0.27 -14.29
C ASP A 265 6.18 0.76 -13.31
N LEU A 266 5.19 -0.08 -12.98
CA LEU A 266 4.18 0.22 -11.99
C LEU A 266 4.78 0.40 -10.58
N LEU A 267 5.70 -0.49 -10.18
CA LEU A 267 6.39 -0.36 -8.88
C LEU A 267 7.20 0.93 -8.80
N LYS A 268 7.86 1.33 -9.90
CA LYS A 268 8.56 2.61 -10.01
C LYS A 268 7.58 3.79 -9.93
N GLU A 269 6.47 3.74 -10.65
CA GLU A 269 5.43 4.79 -10.63
C GLU A 269 4.88 5.02 -9.23
N PHE A 270 4.68 3.92 -8.48
CA PHE A 270 4.11 3.99 -7.14
C PHE A 270 5.16 4.09 -6.02
N GLY A 271 6.45 4.13 -6.35
CA GLY A 271 7.54 4.22 -5.37
C GLY A 271 7.66 3.00 -4.47
N LEU A 272 7.34 1.81 -5.00
CA LEU A 272 7.38 0.56 -4.25
C LEU A 272 8.70 -0.18 -4.50
N GLY A 273 9.62 -0.11 -3.53
CA GLY A 273 10.93 -0.73 -3.62
C GLY A 273 11.85 -0.11 -4.68
N VAL A 274 11.51 1.08 -5.17
CA VAL A 274 12.28 1.85 -6.15
C VAL A 274 12.33 3.30 -5.71
N GLU A 275 13.53 3.85 -5.61
CA GLU A 275 13.77 5.27 -5.38
C GLU A 275 14.12 5.94 -6.71
N VAL A 276 13.53 7.09 -6.99
CA VAL A 276 13.76 7.84 -8.24
C VAL A 276 14.30 9.21 -7.91
N GLU A 277 15.54 9.46 -8.29
CA GLU A 277 16.15 10.78 -8.25
C GLU A 277 16.09 11.43 -9.63
N GLN A 278 15.54 12.62 -9.72
CA GLN A 278 15.51 13.42 -10.95
C GLN A 278 16.68 14.39 -10.96
N ARG A 279 17.45 14.40 -12.04
CA ARG A 279 18.55 15.34 -12.24
C ARG A 279 18.25 16.28 -13.40
N ILE A 280 18.49 17.56 -13.19
CA ILE A 280 18.45 18.56 -14.26
C ILE A 280 19.84 18.62 -14.85
N VAL A 281 19.97 18.32 -16.14
CA VAL A 281 21.21 18.47 -16.91
C VAL A 281 21.03 19.66 -17.84
N GLU A 282 21.94 20.64 -17.75
CA GLU A 282 21.95 21.79 -18.63
C GLU A 282 22.97 21.57 -19.74
N ASP A 283 22.51 21.50 -21.00
CA ASP A 283 23.35 21.51 -22.17
C ASP A 283 23.58 22.96 -22.63
N VAL A 284 24.73 23.52 -22.32
CA VAL A 284 25.07 24.91 -22.71
C VAL A 284 25.72 24.92 -24.08
N THR A 285 25.06 25.49 -25.07
CA THR A 285 25.62 25.75 -26.41
C THR A 285 25.85 27.25 -26.63
N VAL A 286 27.06 27.60 -27.06
CA VAL A 286 27.38 29.00 -27.40
C VAL A 286 26.90 29.30 -28.82
N ASN A 287 25.99 30.27 -28.95
CA ASN A 287 25.58 30.79 -30.24
C ASN A 287 26.60 31.84 -30.72
N THR A 288 27.61 31.41 -31.48
CA THR A 288 28.68 32.30 -31.99
C THR A 288 28.14 33.34 -32.96
N ALA A 289 27.08 33.05 -33.72
CA ALA A 289 26.48 34.01 -34.65
C ALA A 289 25.89 35.25 -33.94
N PHE A 290 25.54 35.13 -32.67
CA PHE A 290 25.10 36.29 -31.86
C PHE A 290 26.20 37.37 -31.77
N PHE A 291 27.44 36.94 -31.60
CA PHE A 291 28.58 37.89 -31.45
C PHE A 291 29.02 38.49 -32.77
N GLU A 292 28.62 37.93 -33.92
CA GLU A 292 28.95 38.50 -35.25
C GLU A 292 27.95 39.63 -35.63
N THR A 293 26.85 39.78 -34.88
CA THR A 293 25.79 40.77 -35.15
C THR A 293 25.84 42.00 -34.22
N ILE A 294 26.79 42.04 -33.29
CA ILE A 294 27.06 43.15 -32.39
C ILE A 294 28.22 44.00 -32.92
#